data_b8f581cf4976c15824f89e63f5c03df9
#
_entry.id   b8f581cf4976c15824f89e63f5c03df9
#
_cell.length_a   1.000
_cell.length_b   1.000
_cell.length_c   1.000
_cell.angle_alpha   90.00
_cell.angle_beta   90.00
_cell.angle_gamma   90.00
#
_symmetry.space_group_name_H-M   'P 1'
#
loop_
_entity.id
_entity.type
_entity.pdbx_description
1 polymer ?
#
loop_
_entity_poly.entity_id
_entity_poly.type
_entity_poly.pdbx_seq_one_letter_code
_entity_poly.pdbx_strand_id
1 'polypeptide(L)'
;MELTSSPHIAILTREYPPEVYGGAGTAVEYLTRELRHLTEVSVHCWGAPRTEPGVTSHQPWTALSEPKPESTTLQAISINLAMAAAVKGADLVHSHTWYANLGGHFAKLMWSIPHVMTIHSLEPLRPWKAEQLGGGYALSMFCERTAIEGADAVIAVSHGVRQDVLDCYPTVNPDRIHVIHNGIDPEIYRPQPSPETLTRFGIDPNRPFVLFNGRITRQKGLTLLLAAALKLDRQHQVVIVASSPDTPEIAAEVAALAGRVSAERGNLVWIDHFIEREDLIHLHSHAAVFVCPSIYEPFGLVILEAMACETPVVASRVGGIPEIVVEGETGYLVDFDPADLDGFTNVLANRIDKLLTDPTLAARMGKAGRQRVLRHFGWPAIASKTVQLYKTLGA
;
A
#
# COMPACT_ATOMS: atom_id res chain seq x y z
N MET A 1 21.82 -31.77 22.65
CA MET A 1 20.89 -30.68 22.37
C MET A 1 21.28 -30.15 21.00
N GLU A 2 20.70 -30.73 19.95
CA GLU A 2 20.92 -30.26 18.59
C GLU A 2 20.50 -28.79 18.53
N LEU A 3 21.40 -27.94 18.09
CA LEU A 3 21.08 -26.59 17.66
C LEU A 3 20.13 -26.76 16.47
N THR A 4 18.82 -26.72 16.72
CA THR A 4 17.85 -26.66 15.61
C THR A 4 18.20 -25.37 14.86
N SER A 5 18.66 -25.51 13.62
CA SER A 5 18.90 -24.40 12.73
C SER A 5 17.63 -23.55 12.67
N SER A 6 17.78 -22.23 12.66
CA SER A 6 16.65 -21.32 12.44
C SER A 6 15.97 -21.70 11.12
N PRO A 7 14.63 -21.77 11.04
CA PRO A 7 13.96 -22.15 9.81
C PRO A 7 14.26 -21.17 8.67
N HIS A 8 14.43 -21.71 7.46
CA HIS A 8 14.65 -20.94 6.25
C HIS A 8 13.31 -20.60 5.57
N ILE A 9 13.00 -19.32 5.54
CA ILE A 9 11.78 -18.77 4.93
C ILE A 9 12.11 -18.16 3.56
N ALA A 10 11.46 -18.64 2.51
CA ALA A 10 11.58 -18.06 1.18
C ALA A 10 10.45 -17.05 0.93
N ILE A 11 10.78 -15.78 0.78
CA ILE A 11 9.84 -14.70 0.45
C ILE A 11 9.73 -14.59 -1.07
N LEU A 12 8.52 -14.68 -1.62
CA LEU A 12 8.25 -14.48 -3.04
C LEU A 12 7.49 -13.17 -3.24
N THR A 13 8.03 -12.28 -4.08
CA THR A 13 7.42 -10.98 -4.34
C THR A 13 7.68 -10.50 -5.76
N ARG A 14 6.83 -9.60 -6.28
CA ARG A 14 7.15 -8.87 -7.50
C ARG A 14 8.17 -7.78 -7.23
N GLU A 15 7.93 -6.97 -6.21
CA GLU A 15 8.66 -5.75 -5.91
C GLU A 15 9.60 -5.96 -4.73
N TYR A 16 10.86 -5.56 -4.91
CA TYR A 16 11.87 -5.49 -3.84
C TYR A 16 12.91 -4.42 -4.19
N PRO A 17 13.45 -3.66 -3.21
CA PRO A 17 14.42 -2.61 -3.50
C PRO A 17 15.55 -3.03 -4.43
N PRO A 18 16.00 -2.16 -5.34
CA PRO A 18 15.57 -0.77 -5.55
C PRO A 18 14.29 -0.63 -6.40
N GLU A 19 13.72 -1.69 -6.91
CA GLU A 19 12.56 -1.68 -7.81
C GLU A 19 11.27 -1.82 -7.01
N VAL A 20 10.84 -0.74 -6.35
CA VAL A 20 9.60 -0.66 -5.58
C VAL A 20 8.65 0.32 -6.28
N TYR A 21 7.45 -0.17 -6.60
CA TYR A 21 6.42 0.60 -7.31
C TYR A 21 5.28 1.04 -6.39
N GLY A 22 5.02 0.32 -5.30
CA GLY A 22 3.89 0.60 -4.43
C GLY A 22 4.02 0.08 -3.01
N GLY A 23 2.97 0.30 -2.22
CA GLY A 23 2.96 -0.05 -0.80
C GLY A 23 3.21 -1.54 -0.50
N ALA A 24 2.90 -2.45 -1.43
CA ALA A 24 3.20 -3.87 -1.24
C ALA A 24 4.72 -4.12 -1.20
N GLY A 25 5.48 -3.53 -2.14
CA GLY A 25 6.93 -3.63 -2.15
C GLY A 25 7.57 -3.04 -0.90
N THR A 26 7.11 -1.85 -0.48
CA THR A 26 7.52 -1.23 0.79
C THR A 26 7.24 -2.13 1.99
N ALA A 27 6.05 -2.75 2.06
CA ALA A 27 5.70 -3.67 3.15
C ALA A 27 6.61 -4.89 3.17
N VAL A 28 6.93 -5.48 2.00
CA VAL A 28 7.85 -6.63 1.90
C VAL A 28 9.27 -6.26 2.31
N GLU A 29 9.77 -5.09 1.90
CA GLU A 29 11.09 -4.59 2.30
C GLU A 29 11.24 -4.56 3.82
N TYR A 30 10.35 -3.84 4.51
CA TYR A 30 10.43 -3.68 5.95
C TYR A 30 10.15 -4.97 6.72
N LEU A 31 9.17 -5.75 6.28
CA LEU A 31 8.89 -7.06 6.89
C LEU A 31 10.09 -7.98 6.77
N THR A 32 10.71 -8.07 5.59
CA THR A 32 11.89 -8.91 5.34
C THR A 32 13.08 -8.47 6.20
N ARG A 33 13.30 -7.16 6.34
CA ARG A 33 14.34 -6.61 7.21
C ARG A 33 14.18 -7.11 8.65
N GLU A 34 12.98 -7.05 9.20
CA GLU A 34 12.71 -7.48 10.57
C GLU A 34 12.71 -9.01 10.70
N LEU A 35 12.22 -9.75 9.71
CA LEU A 35 12.25 -11.21 9.71
C LEU A 35 13.69 -11.75 9.75
N ARG A 36 14.65 -11.11 9.07
CA ARG A 36 16.08 -11.47 9.10
C ARG A 36 16.71 -11.41 10.48
N HIS A 37 16.10 -10.70 11.43
CA HIS A 37 16.51 -10.71 12.85
C HIS A 37 15.95 -11.91 13.63
N LEU A 38 14.95 -12.61 13.08
CA LEU A 38 14.21 -13.65 13.79
C LEU A 38 14.41 -15.05 13.18
N THR A 39 14.77 -15.13 11.89
CA THR A 39 14.87 -16.37 11.13
C THR A 39 15.78 -16.19 9.91
N GLU A 40 16.16 -17.30 9.24
CA GLU A 40 16.85 -17.23 7.97
C GLU A 40 15.87 -16.86 6.85
N VAL A 41 16.23 -15.87 6.00
CA VAL A 41 15.32 -15.36 4.95
C VAL A 41 16.05 -15.25 3.62
N SER A 42 15.50 -15.88 2.59
CA SER A 42 15.81 -15.58 1.18
C SER A 42 14.66 -14.83 0.51
N VAL A 43 15.00 -13.94 -0.41
CA VAL A 43 14.02 -13.18 -1.20
C VAL A 43 14.13 -13.55 -2.66
N HIS A 44 13.00 -13.89 -3.27
CA HIS A 44 12.86 -14.13 -4.70
C HIS A 44 11.95 -13.05 -5.29
N CYS A 45 12.53 -12.16 -6.12
CA CYS A 45 11.81 -11.02 -6.70
C CYS A 45 11.91 -11.00 -8.22
N TRP A 46 11.15 -10.11 -8.86
CA TRP A 46 11.31 -9.83 -10.28
C TRP A 46 12.47 -8.87 -10.53
N GLY A 47 12.97 -8.83 -11.74
CA GLY A 47 13.88 -7.78 -12.20
C GLY A 47 15.22 -8.28 -12.70
N ALA A 48 16.16 -7.35 -12.85
CA ALA A 48 17.52 -7.61 -13.28
C ALA A 48 18.29 -8.46 -12.26
N PRO A 49 19.37 -9.17 -12.66
CA PRO A 49 20.20 -9.95 -11.73
C PRO A 49 20.68 -9.13 -10.53
N ARG A 50 20.62 -9.73 -9.34
CA ARG A 50 21.01 -9.13 -8.07
C ARG A 50 22.34 -9.68 -7.57
N THR A 51 23.07 -8.84 -6.85
CA THR A 51 24.31 -9.22 -6.18
C THR A 51 24.19 -9.23 -4.66
N GLU A 52 23.04 -8.77 -4.15
CA GLU A 52 22.75 -8.75 -2.71
C GLU A 52 22.64 -10.18 -2.16
N PRO A 53 23.35 -10.53 -1.07
CA PRO A 53 23.25 -11.85 -0.46
C PRO A 53 21.82 -12.17 -0.01
N GLY A 54 21.35 -13.38 -0.32
CA GLY A 54 20.01 -13.84 0.04
C GLY A 54 18.89 -13.23 -0.81
N VAL A 55 19.21 -12.54 -1.93
CA VAL A 55 18.23 -12.04 -2.89
C VAL A 55 18.49 -12.65 -4.26
N THR A 56 17.45 -13.26 -4.82
CA THR A 56 17.46 -13.86 -6.17
C THR A 56 16.38 -13.20 -7.01
N SER A 57 16.77 -12.63 -8.14
CA SER A 57 15.82 -12.07 -9.10
C SER A 57 15.48 -13.06 -10.21
N HIS A 58 14.27 -12.94 -10.70
CA HIS A 58 13.73 -13.78 -11.79
C HIS A 58 13.24 -12.90 -12.94
N GLN A 59 13.52 -13.33 -14.16
CA GLN A 59 13.07 -12.66 -15.39
C GLN A 59 12.04 -13.52 -16.11
N PRO A 60 11.12 -12.91 -16.86
CA PRO A 60 10.18 -13.65 -17.68
C PRO A 60 10.90 -14.41 -18.80
N TRP A 61 10.31 -15.47 -19.29
CA TRP A 61 10.82 -16.16 -20.47
C TRP A 61 10.89 -15.22 -21.65
N THR A 62 11.99 -15.29 -22.40
CA THR A 62 12.24 -14.41 -23.57
C THR A 62 11.11 -14.45 -24.59
N ALA A 63 10.47 -15.61 -24.78
CA ALA A 63 9.31 -15.75 -25.67
C ALA A 63 8.08 -14.91 -25.27
N LEU A 64 8.03 -14.41 -24.01
CA LEU A 64 6.95 -13.59 -23.47
C LEU A 64 7.33 -12.12 -23.28
N SER A 65 8.48 -11.68 -23.81
CA SER A 65 9.01 -10.33 -23.61
C SER A 65 8.29 -9.23 -24.40
N GLU A 66 7.42 -9.59 -25.35
CA GLU A 66 6.68 -8.61 -26.16
C GLU A 66 5.73 -7.80 -25.28
N PRO A 67 5.80 -6.45 -25.28
CA PRO A 67 4.98 -5.60 -24.41
C PRO A 67 3.55 -5.50 -24.93
N LYS A 68 2.66 -6.36 -24.39
CA LYS A 68 1.21 -6.31 -24.60
C LYS A 68 0.52 -6.32 -23.24
N PRO A 69 -0.69 -5.77 -23.09
CA PRO A 69 -1.41 -5.80 -21.82
C PRO A 69 -1.50 -7.19 -21.19
N GLU A 70 -1.87 -8.20 -21.96
CA GLU A 70 -1.97 -9.60 -21.54
C GLU A 70 -0.63 -10.26 -21.25
N SER A 71 0.46 -9.79 -21.84
CA SER A 71 1.80 -10.36 -21.63
C SER A 71 2.25 -10.31 -20.18
N THR A 72 1.88 -9.27 -19.44
CA THR A 72 2.22 -9.14 -18.00
C THR A 72 1.78 -10.35 -17.21
N THR A 73 0.61 -10.90 -17.48
CA THR A 73 0.09 -12.06 -16.74
C THR A 73 0.81 -13.36 -17.12
N LEU A 74 1.12 -13.54 -18.41
CA LEU A 74 1.91 -14.68 -18.87
C LEU A 74 3.36 -14.62 -18.33
N GLN A 75 3.96 -13.43 -18.31
CA GLN A 75 5.26 -13.18 -17.70
C GLN A 75 5.24 -13.54 -16.21
N ALA A 76 4.18 -13.14 -15.49
CA ALA A 76 4.00 -13.49 -14.07
C ALA A 76 4.03 -15.01 -13.88
N ILE A 77 3.29 -15.77 -14.67
CA ILE A 77 3.27 -17.23 -14.57
C ILE A 77 4.67 -17.83 -14.84
N SER A 78 5.38 -17.36 -15.86
CA SER A 78 6.72 -17.86 -16.16
C SER A 78 7.72 -17.62 -15.02
N ILE A 79 7.64 -16.45 -14.40
CA ILE A 79 8.46 -16.11 -13.22
C ILE A 79 8.05 -16.96 -12.01
N ASN A 80 6.76 -17.18 -11.79
CA ASN A 80 6.28 -18.03 -10.70
C ASN A 80 6.80 -19.48 -10.80
N LEU A 81 6.92 -20.01 -12.02
CA LEU A 81 7.53 -21.33 -12.23
C LEU A 81 9.02 -21.32 -11.84
N ALA A 82 9.75 -20.29 -12.23
CA ALA A 82 11.17 -20.15 -11.88
C ALA A 82 11.36 -19.96 -10.36
N MET A 83 10.53 -19.15 -9.71
CA MET A 83 10.53 -18.98 -8.26
C MET A 83 10.27 -20.30 -7.53
N ALA A 84 9.21 -21.03 -7.93
CA ALA A 84 8.89 -22.32 -7.33
C ALA A 84 10.04 -23.33 -7.43
N ALA A 85 10.74 -23.37 -8.56
CA ALA A 85 11.91 -24.23 -8.73
C ALA A 85 13.09 -23.82 -7.83
N ALA A 86 13.28 -22.52 -7.61
CA ALA A 86 14.43 -21.97 -6.89
C ALA A 86 14.34 -22.12 -5.36
N VAL A 87 13.15 -22.32 -4.79
CA VAL A 87 12.93 -22.38 -3.33
C VAL A 87 13.01 -23.79 -2.76
N LYS A 88 13.52 -24.75 -3.52
CA LYS A 88 13.74 -26.11 -3.03
C LYS A 88 14.64 -26.11 -1.80
N GLY A 89 14.16 -26.69 -0.70
CA GLY A 89 14.90 -26.78 0.56
C GLY A 89 14.60 -25.64 1.55
N ALA A 90 13.70 -24.73 1.21
CA ALA A 90 13.10 -23.84 2.21
C ALA A 90 12.15 -24.62 3.12
N ASP A 91 12.05 -24.21 4.38
CA ASP A 91 11.12 -24.80 5.36
C ASP A 91 9.70 -24.24 5.19
N LEU A 92 9.57 -23.04 4.65
CA LEU A 92 8.29 -22.38 4.35
C LEU A 92 8.46 -21.38 3.22
N VAL A 93 7.43 -21.23 2.38
CA VAL A 93 7.34 -20.18 1.38
C VAL A 93 6.27 -19.16 1.78
N HIS A 94 6.63 -17.86 1.77
CA HIS A 94 5.70 -16.75 2.01
C HIS A 94 5.63 -15.84 0.78
N SER A 95 4.49 -15.78 0.13
CA SER A 95 4.30 -15.03 -1.12
C SER A 95 3.47 -13.76 -0.92
N HIS A 96 3.74 -12.75 -1.76
CA HIS A 96 3.06 -11.45 -1.71
C HIS A 96 2.52 -11.07 -3.08
N THR A 97 1.26 -10.67 -3.12
CA THR A 97 0.50 -10.28 -4.31
C THR A 97 0.27 -11.42 -5.32
N TRP A 98 -0.77 -11.32 -6.15
CA TRP A 98 -1.07 -12.34 -7.16
C TRP A 98 0.10 -12.58 -8.14
N TYR A 99 0.99 -11.59 -8.31
CA TYR A 99 2.16 -11.70 -9.17
C TYR A 99 3.16 -12.78 -8.74
N ALA A 100 3.16 -13.17 -7.46
CA ALA A 100 4.07 -14.19 -6.93
C ALA A 100 3.34 -15.33 -6.17
N ASN A 101 2.05 -15.16 -5.87
CA ASN A 101 1.31 -16.11 -5.04
C ASN A 101 1.18 -17.49 -5.67
N LEU A 102 1.06 -17.56 -7.01
CA LEU A 102 1.01 -18.86 -7.70
C LEU A 102 2.34 -19.62 -7.60
N GLY A 103 3.48 -18.90 -7.53
CA GLY A 103 4.80 -19.50 -7.28
C GLY A 103 4.88 -20.18 -5.91
N GLY A 104 4.31 -19.56 -4.87
CA GLY A 104 4.17 -20.19 -3.55
C GLY A 104 3.32 -21.43 -3.59
N HIS A 105 2.20 -21.41 -4.30
CA HIS A 105 1.33 -22.57 -4.49
C HIS A 105 2.06 -23.72 -5.23
N PHE A 106 2.78 -23.42 -6.28
CA PHE A 106 3.59 -24.42 -7.00
C PHE A 106 4.69 -25.01 -6.12
N ALA A 107 5.39 -24.17 -5.33
CA ALA A 107 6.41 -24.64 -4.40
C ALA A 107 5.84 -25.62 -3.37
N LYS A 108 4.67 -25.29 -2.80
CA LYS A 108 3.94 -26.18 -1.90
C LYS A 108 3.67 -27.55 -2.54
N LEU A 109 3.14 -27.57 -3.76
CA LEU A 109 2.81 -28.82 -4.46
C LEU A 109 4.05 -29.63 -4.83
N MET A 110 5.12 -28.97 -5.27
CA MET A 110 6.35 -29.63 -5.73
C MET A 110 7.23 -30.16 -4.60
N TRP A 111 7.33 -29.41 -3.52
CA TRP A 111 8.31 -29.66 -2.47
C TRP A 111 7.68 -30.05 -1.13
N SER A 112 6.34 -30.04 -1.05
CA SER A 112 5.57 -30.33 0.19
C SER A 112 5.94 -29.37 1.35
N ILE A 113 6.28 -28.13 1.03
CA ILE A 113 6.58 -27.06 2.02
C ILE A 113 5.33 -26.22 2.27
N PRO A 114 5.09 -25.74 3.50
CA PRO A 114 3.96 -24.87 3.79
C PRO A 114 3.99 -23.57 2.98
N HIS A 115 2.81 -23.11 2.54
CA HIS A 115 2.63 -21.86 1.81
C HIS A 115 1.79 -20.88 2.62
N VAL A 116 2.41 -19.79 3.04
CA VAL A 116 1.75 -18.59 3.56
C VAL A 116 1.66 -17.54 2.45
N MET A 117 0.55 -16.82 2.35
CA MET A 117 0.44 -15.71 1.42
C MET A 117 -0.14 -14.47 2.09
N THR A 118 0.38 -13.29 1.74
CA THR A 118 -0.17 -12.01 2.18
C THR A 118 -1.00 -11.36 1.07
N ILE A 119 -2.24 -11.00 1.41
CA ILE A 119 -3.15 -10.26 0.54
C ILE A 119 -2.97 -8.77 0.79
N HIS A 120 -2.42 -8.07 -0.22
CA HIS A 120 -2.30 -6.60 -0.23
C HIS A 120 -3.46 -5.93 -0.97
N SER A 121 -4.17 -6.64 -1.81
CA SER A 121 -5.40 -6.25 -2.51
C SER A 121 -5.99 -7.47 -3.19
N LEU A 122 -7.27 -7.43 -3.55
CA LEU A 122 -7.96 -8.48 -4.29
C LEU A 122 -8.32 -8.03 -5.70
N GLU A 123 -8.08 -8.88 -6.69
CA GLU A 123 -8.39 -8.58 -8.09
C GLU A 123 -9.90 -8.37 -8.34
N PRO A 124 -10.84 -9.15 -7.77
CA PRO A 124 -12.27 -8.90 -7.96
C PRO A 124 -12.75 -7.51 -7.52
N LEU A 125 -12.07 -6.90 -6.55
CA LEU A 125 -12.39 -5.56 -6.04
C LEU A 125 -11.69 -4.43 -6.81
N ARG A 126 -11.00 -4.77 -7.90
CA ARG A 126 -10.23 -3.85 -8.73
C ARG A 126 -10.61 -4.00 -10.21
N PRO A 127 -11.90 -3.88 -10.59
CA PRO A 127 -12.38 -4.15 -11.95
C PRO A 127 -11.72 -3.25 -13.01
N TRP A 128 -11.26 -2.05 -12.64
CA TRP A 128 -10.48 -1.16 -13.51
C TRP A 128 -9.13 -1.77 -13.96
N LYS A 129 -8.66 -2.84 -13.31
CA LYS A 129 -7.46 -3.58 -13.76
C LYS A 129 -7.65 -4.25 -15.12
N ALA A 130 -8.88 -4.50 -15.54
CA ALA A 130 -9.18 -4.98 -16.88
C ALA A 130 -8.70 -3.99 -17.97
N GLU A 131 -8.71 -2.67 -17.68
CA GLU A 131 -8.18 -1.65 -18.59
C GLU A 131 -6.67 -1.80 -18.81
N GLN A 132 -5.93 -2.26 -17.79
CA GLN A 132 -4.46 -2.43 -17.83
C GLN A 132 -4.03 -3.80 -18.35
N LEU A 133 -4.76 -4.86 -18.00
CA LEU A 133 -4.37 -6.25 -18.25
C LEU A 133 -5.09 -6.87 -19.46
N GLY A 134 -6.13 -6.23 -19.98
CA GLY A 134 -6.94 -6.79 -21.07
C GLY A 134 -7.43 -8.20 -20.71
N GLY A 135 -7.27 -9.15 -21.63
CA GLY A 135 -7.59 -10.56 -21.39
C GLY A 135 -6.81 -11.24 -20.27
N GLY A 136 -5.67 -10.66 -19.88
CA GLY A 136 -4.87 -11.12 -18.75
C GLY A 136 -5.54 -10.95 -17.39
N TYR A 137 -6.56 -10.09 -17.27
CA TYR A 137 -7.28 -9.90 -16.02
C TYR A 137 -8.02 -11.16 -15.55
N ALA A 138 -8.64 -11.92 -16.46
CA ALA A 138 -9.25 -13.20 -16.10
C ALA A 138 -8.21 -14.22 -15.59
N LEU A 139 -7.01 -14.17 -16.15
CA LEU A 139 -5.91 -15.05 -15.74
C LEU A 139 -5.30 -14.62 -14.39
N SER A 140 -5.19 -13.30 -14.09
CA SER A 140 -4.76 -12.83 -12.77
C SER A 140 -5.74 -13.24 -11.68
N MET A 141 -7.05 -13.17 -11.93
CA MET A 141 -8.10 -13.67 -11.03
C MET A 141 -8.00 -15.18 -10.79
N PHE A 142 -7.71 -15.96 -11.85
CA PHE A 142 -7.49 -17.41 -11.72
C PHE A 142 -6.27 -17.71 -10.84
N CYS A 143 -5.15 -17.03 -11.07
CA CYS A 143 -3.92 -17.20 -10.28
C CYS A 143 -4.16 -16.84 -8.80
N GLU A 144 -4.84 -15.73 -8.53
CA GLU A 144 -5.16 -15.29 -7.17
C GLU A 144 -6.06 -16.29 -6.46
N ARG A 145 -7.18 -16.69 -7.07
CA ARG A 145 -8.12 -17.67 -6.50
C ARG A 145 -7.41 -18.98 -6.17
N THR A 146 -6.67 -19.52 -7.14
CA THR A 146 -5.97 -20.82 -6.98
C THR A 146 -4.99 -20.77 -5.80
N ALA A 147 -4.25 -19.69 -5.67
CA ALA A 147 -3.29 -19.54 -4.59
C ALA A 147 -3.98 -19.37 -3.22
N ILE A 148 -5.05 -18.55 -3.14
CA ILE A 148 -5.82 -18.34 -1.89
C ILE A 148 -6.45 -19.65 -1.41
N GLU A 149 -7.13 -20.37 -2.30
CA GLU A 149 -7.79 -21.62 -1.96
C GLU A 149 -6.79 -22.72 -1.56
N GLY A 150 -5.58 -22.68 -2.14
CA GLY A 150 -4.53 -23.67 -1.90
C GLY A 150 -3.54 -23.36 -0.79
N ALA A 151 -3.46 -22.14 -0.26
CA ALA A 151 -2.52 -21.75 0.79
C ALA A 151 -2.82 -22.43 2.13
N ASP A 152 -1.79 -22.70 2.94
CA ASP A 152 -1.95 -23.21 4.31
C ASP A 152 -2.41 -22.14 5.27
N ALA A 153 -1.91 -20.89 5.07
CA ALA A 153 -2.41 -19.71 5.77
C ALA A 153 -2.44 -18.49 4.83
N VAL A 154 -3.41 -17.63 5.04
CA VAL A 154 -3.59 -16.36 4.34
C VAL A 154 -3.48 -15.23 5.36
N ILE A 155 -2.56 -14.31 5.16
CA ILE A 155 -2.45 -13.07 5.92
C ILE A 155 -3.28 -12.00 5.21
N ALA A 156 -4.31 -11.52 5.87
CA ALA A 156 -5.05 -10.33 5.50
C ALA A 156 -4.45 -9.12 6.21
N VAL A 157 -4.14 -8.04 5.46
CA VAL A 157 -3.51 -6.84 6.04
C VAL A 157 -4.46 -5.99 6.89
N SER A 158 -5.73 -6.35 6.93
CA SER A 158 -6.77 -5.73 7.77
C SER A 158 -7.96 -6.66 7.97
N HIS A 159 -8.83 -6.37 8.93
CA HIS A 159 -10.12 -7.05 9.08
C HIS A 159 -11.01 -6.81 7.86
N GLY A 160 -10.93 -5.61 7.26
CA GLY A 160 -11.61 -5.32 5.99
C GLY A 160 -11.18 -6.28 4.89
N VAL A 161 -9.87 -6.48 4.66
CA VAL A 161 -9.38 -7.45 3.67
C VAL A 161 -9.76 -8.89 4.03
N ARG A 162 -9.78 -9.25 5.32
CA ARG A 162 -10.26 -10.57 5.73
C ARG A 162 -11.71 -10.80 5.28
N GLN A 163 -12.57 -9.81 5.47
CA GLN A 163 -13.97 -9.89 5.02
C GLN A 163 -14.04 -9.95 3.49
N ASP A 164 -13.28 -9.10 2.79
CA ASP A 164 -13.19 -9.11 1.32
C ASP A 164 -12.80 -10.48 0.76
N VAL A 165 -11.84 -11.18 1.41
CA VAL A 165 -11.46 -12.55 1.02
C VAL A 165 -12.63 -13.52 1.17
N LEU A 166 -13.35 -13.46 2.28
CA LEU A 166 -14.50 -14.34 2.53
C LEU A 166 -15.65 -14.09 1.55
N ASP A 167 -15.87 -12.83 1.19
CA ASP A 167 -16.93 -12.44 0.25
C ASP A 167 -16.58 -12.83 -1.20
N CYS A 168 -15.31 -12.63 -1.60
CA CYS A 168 -14.87 -12.97 -2.96
C CYS A 168 -14.61 -14.47 -3.16
N TYR A 169 -14.19 -15.18 -2.10
CA TYR A 169 -13.77 -16.59 -2.13
C TYR A 169 -14.41 -17.40 -1.00
N PRO A 170 -15.75 -17.61 -1.04
CA PRO A 170 -16.50 -18.22 0.06
C PRO A 170 -16.15 -19.70 0.34
N THR A 171 -15.38 -20.33 -0.52
CA THR A 171 -14.86 -21.69 -0.30
C THR A 171 -13.65 -21.76 0.63
N VAL A 172 -13.03 -20.62 0.93
CA VAL A 172 -11.84 -20.55 1.80
C VAL A 172 -12.26 -20.73 3.25
N ASN A 173 -11.59 -21.65 3.96
CA ASN A 173 -11.82 -21.83 5.40
C ASN A 173 -11.40 -20.55 6.16
N PRO A 174 -12.33 -19.89 6.90
CA PRO A 174 -12.06 -18.69 7.68
C PRO A 174 -10.93 -18.82 8.72
N ASP A 175 -10.68 -20.05 9.22
CA ASP A 175 -9.64 -20.33 10.22
C ASP A 175 -8.23 -20.23 9.64
N ARG A 176 -8.08 -20.28 8.30
CA ARG A 176 -6.81 -20.08 7.62
C ARG A 176 -6.48 -18.60 7.36
N ILE A 177 -7.43 -17.69 7.61
CA ILE A 177 -7.25 -16.26 7.35
C ILE A 177 -6.90 -15.52 8.63
N HIS A 178 -5.66 -15.07 8.73
CA HIS A 178 -5.10 -14.38 9.89
C HIS A 178 -4.95 -12.88 9.59
N VAL A 179 -5.40 -12.01 10.50
CA VAL A 179 -5.19 -10.56 10.35
C VAL A 179 -3.84 -10.18 10.96
N ILE A 180 -2.92 -9.76 10.09
CA ILE A 180 -1.63 -9.20 10.48
C ILE A 180 -1.45 -7.91 9.69
N HIS A 181 -1.53 -6.77 10.36
CA HIS A 181 -1.42 -5.45 9.76
C HIS A 181 -0.02 -5.23 9.15
N ASN A 182 0.07 -4.31 8.19
CA ASN A 182 1.36 -3.73 7.81
C ASN A 182 1.84 -2.78 8.91
N GLY A 183 3.13 -2.46 8.87
CA GLY A 183 3.77 -1.59 9.84
C GLY A 183 4.33 -0.31 9.23
N ILE A 184 4.99 0.45 10.09
CA ILE A 184 5.80 1.63 9.75
C ILE A 184 7.07 1.62 10.58
N ASP A 185 8.11 2.26 10.08
CA ASP A 185 9.32 2.54 10.85
C ASP A 185 9.24 3.97 11.42
N PRO A 186 8.96 4.12 12.72
CA PRO A 186 8.77 5.42 13.34
C PRO A 186 10.06 6.20 13.58
N GLU A 187 11.22 5.58 13.39
CA GLU A 187 12.52 6.26 13.44
C GLU A 187 12.81 6.96 12.11
N ILE A 188 12.35 6.39 11.01
CA ILE A 188 12.42 7.00 9.68
C ILE A 188 11.32 8.05 9.53
N TYR A 189 10.05 7.63 9.76
CA TYR A 189 8.89 8.52 9.67
C TYR A 189 8.63 9.17 11.03
N ARG A 190 9.07 10.39 11.17
CA ARG A 190 8.89 11.21 12.37
C ARG A 190 8.84 12.70 11.99
N PRO A 191 8.37 13.57 12.88
CA PRO A 191 8.37 15.00 12.60
C PRO A 191 9.77 15.52 12.28
N GLN A 192 9.95 16.00 11.05
CA GLN A 192 11.19 16.59 10.53
C GLN A 192 10.82 17.81 9.65
N PRO A 193 10.42 18.94 10.25
CA PRO A 193 10.03 20.09 9.45
C PRO A 193 11.25 20.72 8.74
N SER A 194 11.07 21.04 7.44
CA SER A 194 12.07 21.74 6.62
C SER A 194 11.37 22.77 5.73
N PRO A 195 11.37 24.08 6.12
CA PRO A 195 10.81 25.13 5.29
C PRO A 195 11.50 25.27 3.92
N GLU A 196 12.78 24.92 3.83
CA GLU A 196 13.57 24.91 2.59
C GLU A 196 12.98 23.94 1.57
N THR A 197 12.56 22.76 2.01
CA THR A 197 11.89 21.78 1.15
C THR A 197 10.57 22.33 0.61
N LEU A 198 9.76 22.99 1.44
CA LEU A 198 8.52 23.62 0.99
C LEU A 198 8.79 24.65 -0.10
N THR A 199 9.75 25.56 0.14
CA THR A 199 10.11 26.61 -0.81
C THR A 199 10.61 26.03 -2.13
N ARG A 200 11.41 24.96 -2.09
CA ARG A 200 11.91 24.27 -3.29
C ARG A 200 10.78 23.71 -4.16
N PHE A 201 9.69 23.25 -3.57
CA PHE A 201 8.51 22.79 -4.29
C PHE A 201 7.47 23.88 -4.56
N GLY A 202 7.78 25.16 -4.29
CA GLY A 202 6.86 26.27 -4.53
C GLY A 202 5.67 26.33 -3.55
N ILE A 203 5.80 25.72 -2.37
CA ILE A 203 4.82 25.76 -1.30
C ILE A 203 5.16 26.93 -0.37
N ASP A 204 4.19 27.80 -0.08
CA ASP A 204 4.36 28.90 0.87
C ASP A 204 4.35 28.34 2.31
N PRO A 205 5.46 28.42 3.06
CA PRO A 205 5.55 27.86 4.40
C PRO A 205 4.69 28.60 5.45
N ASN A 206 4.20 29.79 5.12
CA ASN A 206 3.35 30.59 6.01
C ASN A 206 1.86 30.31 5.83
N ARG A 207 1.48 29.46 4.88
CA ARG A 207 0.09 29.11 4.59
C ARG A 207 -0.17 27.63 4.88
N PRO A 208 -1.21 27.30 5.68
CA PRO A 208 -1.60 25.91 5.89
C PRO A 208 -1.93 25.23 4.56
N PHE A 209 -1.56 23.96 4.44
CA PHE A 209 -1.87 23.17 3.26
C PHE A 209 -2.43 21.79 3.56
N VAL A 210 -3.25 21.34 2.62
CA VAL A 210 -3.73 19.96 2.49
C VAL A 210 -2.68 19.18 1.71
N LEU A 211 -2.28 18.01 2.20
CA LEU A 211 -1.37 17.11 1.48
C LEU A 211 -2.12 15.85 0.99
N PHE A 212 -1.86 15.51 -0.25
CA PHE A 212 -2.14 14.19 -0.82
C PHE A 212 -0.85 13.63 -1.41
N ASN A 213 -0.56 12.35 -1.13
CA ASN A 213 0.48 11.64 -1.88
C ASN A 213 -0.02 10.25 -2.31
N GLY A 214 0.30 9.88 -3.55
CA GLY A 214 -0.10 8.60 -4.08
C GLY A 214 -0.04 8.54 -5.61
N ARG A 215 -0.30 7.35 -6.17
CA ARG A 215 -0.40 7.18 -7.62
C ARG A 215 -1.69 7.79 -8.17
N ILE A 216 -1.67 8.19 -9.41
CA ILE A 216 -2.86 8.66 -10.12
C ILE A 216 -3.65 7.42 -10.59
N THR A 217 -4.53 6.94 -9.74
CA THR A 217 -5.39 5.77 -10.01
C THR A 217 -6.81 6.04 -9.59
N ARG A 218 -7.80 5.35 -10.17
CA ARG A 218 -9.19 5.45 -9.71
C ARG A 218 -9.32 5.10 -8.23
N GLN A 219 -8.58 4.08 -7.79
CA GLN A 219 -8.56 3.61 -6.41
C GLN A 219 -8.25 4.73 -5.39
N LYS A 220 -7.30 5.62 -5.71
CA LYS A 220 -6.80 6.64 -4.76
C LYS A 220 -7.69 7.88 -4.63
N GLY A 221 -8.70 8.02 -5.48
CA GLY A 221 -9.71 9.05 -5.36
C GLY A 221 -9.20 10.50 -5.50
N LEU A 222 -8.10 10.73 -6.24
CA LEU A 222 -7.56 12.07 -6.43
C LEU A 222 -8.58 13.03 -7.06
N THR A 223 -9.45 12.54 -7.93
CA THR A 223 -10.56 13.32 -8.52
C THR A 223 -11.54 13.81 -7.45
N LEU A 224 -11.78 13.00 -6.41
CA LEU A 224 -12.64 13.38 -5.28
C LEU A 224 -12.00 14.46 -4.42
N LEU A 225 -10.69 14.38 -4.18
CA LEU A 225 -9.98 15.47 -3.51
C LEU A 225 -10.02 16.76 -4.30
N LEU A 226 -9.76 16.71 -5.61
CA LEU A 226 -9.80 17.91 -6.46
C LEU A 226 -11.20 18.54 -6.49
N ALA A 227 -12.25 17.70 -6.53
CA ALA A 227 -13.63 18.19 -6.42
C ALA A 227 -13.92 18.83 -5.04
N ALA A 228 -13.44 18.23 -3.95
CA ALA A 228 -13.53 18.80 -2.61
C ALA A 228 -12.70 20.09 -2.49
N ALA A 229 -11.54 20.15 -3.12
CA ALA A 229 -10.67 21.33 -3.10
C ALA A 229 -11.37 22.59 -3.63
N LEU A 230 -12.23 22.48 -4.63
CA LEU A 230 -13.04 23.60 -5.15
C LEU A 230 -13.97 24.22 -4.07
N LYS A 231 -14.26 23.49 -3.00
CA LYS A 231 -15.18 23.88 -1.92
C LYS A 231 -14.43 24.43 -0.68
N LEU A 232 -13.10 24.27 -0.60
CA LEU A 232 -12.27 24.78 0.51
C LEU A 232 -12.05 26.28 0.42
N ASP A 233 -11.73 26.93 1.55
CA ASP A 233 -11.33 28.34 1.56
C ASP A 233 -10.07 28.55 0.71
N ARG A 234 -10.06 29.65 -0.08
CA ARG A 234 -8.97 29.98 -1.01
C ARG A 234 -7.67 30.37 -0.31
N GLN A 235 -7.68 30.68 0.98
CA GLN A 235 -6.46 30.98 1.73
C GLN A 235 -5.57 29.74 1.95
N HIS A 236 -6.12 28.53 1.89
CA HIS A 236 -5.36 27.30 2.11
C HIS A 236 -4.79 26.75 0.81
N GLN A 237 -3.60 26.18 0.86
CA GLN A 237 -2.97 25.55 -0.28
C GLN A 237 -3.40 24.09 -0.39
N VAL A 238 -3.38 23.56 -1.60
CA VAL A 238 -3.55 22.12 -1.88
C VAL A 238 -2.27 21.61 -2.54
N VAL A 239 -1.60 20.68 -1.89
CA VAL A 239 -0.35 20.10 -2.35
C VAL A 239 -0.62 18.65 -2.74
N ILE A 240 -0.31 18.31 -3.98
CA ILE A 240 -0.46 16.97 -4.54
C ILE A 240 0.90 16.46 -4.94
N VAL A 241 1.32 15.32 -4.36
CA VAL A 241 2.48 14.55 -4.80
C VAL A 241 1.94 13.32 -5.51
N ALA A 242 1.81 13.39 -6.83
CA ALA A 242 1.21 12.31 -7.62
C ALA A 242 1.75 12.28 -9.03
N SER A 243 2.20 11.09 -9.43
CA SER A 243 2.73 10.80 -10.74
C SER A 243 2.21 9.44 -11.23
N SER A 244 2.63 9.03 -12.42
CA SER A 244 2.40 7.68 -12.96
C SER A 244 0.91 7.29 -13.01
N PRO A 245 0.12 7.91 -13.88
CA PRO A 245 -1.27 7.54 -14.07
C PRO A 245 -1.38 6.10 -14.59
N ASP A 246 -2.37 5.36 -14.07
CA ASP A 246 -2.63 3.97 -14.47
C ASP A 246 -3.09 3.87 -15.93
N THR A 247 -3.86 4.85 -16.40
CA THR A 247 -4.34 4.93 -17.79
C THR A 247 -4.39 6.37 -18.30
N PRO A 248 -4.41 6.59 -19.64
CA PRO A 248 -4.56 7.93 -20.22
C PRO A 248 -5.87 8.62 -19.81
N GLU A 249 -6.95 7.87 -19.61
CA GLU A 249 -8.27 8.40 -19.27
C GLU A 249 -8.25 9.04 -17.90
N ILE A 250 -7.72 8.36 -16.86
CA ILE A 250 -7.61 8.95 -15.52
C ILE A 250 -6.62 10.11 -15.49
N ALA A 251 -5.56 10.05 -16.31
CA ALA A 251 -4.63 11.18 -16.45
C ALA A 251 -5.36 12.44 -16.97
N ALA A 252 -6.16 12.30 -18.02
CA ALA A 252 -6.91 13.41 -18.61
C ALA A 252 -7.97 13.97 -17.65
N GLU A 253 -8.70 13.11 -16.93
CA GLU A 253 -9.70 13.49 -15.93
C GLU A 253 -9.06 14.30 -14.79
N VAL A 254 -7.97 13.81 -14.22
CA VAL A 254 -7.23 14.48 -13.14
C VAL A 254 -6.66 15.82 -13.63
N ALA A 255 -6.07 15.87 -14.82
CA ALA A 255 -5.52 17.09 -15.40
C ALA A 255 -6.61 18.17 -15.61
N ALA A 256 -7.78 17.78 -16.10
CA ALA A 256 -8.91 18.70 -16.29
C ALA A 256 -9.39 19.29 -14.96
N LEU A 257 -9.55 18.47 -13.91
CA LEU A 257 -9.96 18.92 -12.58
C LEU A 257 -8.88 19.79 -11.92
N ALA A 258 -7.61 19.42 -12.02
CA ALA A 258 -6.50 20.20 -11.50
C ALA A 258 -6.41 21.58 -12.19
N GLY A 259 -6.63 21.62 -13.52
CA GLY A 259 -6.74 22.87 -14.28
C GLY A 259 -7.84 23.79 -13.77
N ARG A 260 -9.03 23.24 -13.46
CA ARG A 260 -10.12 23.98 -12.82
C ARG A 260 -9.74 24.50 -11.44
N VAL A 261 -9.18 23.67 -10.58
CA VAL A 261 -8.74 24.08 -9.23
C VAL A 261 -7.72 25.21 -9.33
N SER A 262 -6.74 25.09 -10.24
CA SER A 262 -5.74 26.15 -10.47
C SER A 262 -6.35 27.44 -10.96
N ALA A 263 -7.29 27.39 -11.90
CA ALA A 263 -7.95 28.57 -12.46
C ALA A 263 -8.87 29.26 -11.44
N GLU A 264 -9.62 28.50 -10.65
CA GLU A 264 -10.60 29.06 -9.70
C GLU A 264 -9.97 29.47 -8.38
N ARG A 265 -8.86 28.82 -7.94
CA ARG A 265 -8.24 29.04 -6.61
C ARG A 265 -6.84 29.65 -6.67
N GLY A 266 -6.00 29.30 -7.66
CA GLY A 266 -4.64 29.81 -7.81
C GLY A 266 -3.63 29.34 -6.76
N ASN A 267 -3.93 28.26 -6.02
CA ASN A 267 -3.12 27.78 -4.89
C ASN A 267 -2.95 26.26 -4.85
N LEU A 268 -3.00 25.63 -6.01
CA LEU A 268 -2.67 24.24 -6.21
C LEU A 268 -1.18 24.10 -6.54
N VAL A 269 -0.47 23.31 -5.76
CA VAL A 269 0.90 22.86 -6.05
C VAL A 269 0.85 21.39 -6.41
N TRP A 270 1.25 21.05 -7.62
CA TRP A 270 1.28 19.65 -8.09
C TRP A 270 2.72 19.26 -8.41
N ILE A 271 3.22 18.31 -7.62
CA ILE A 271 4.52 17.66 -7.81
C ILE A 271 4.25 16.37 -8.60
N ASP A 272 4.54 16.39 -9.90
CA ASP A 272 4.17 15.36 -10.88
C ASP A 272 5.29 14.33 -11.16
N HIS A 273 6.30 14.31 -10.32
CA HIS A 273 7.45 13.43 -10.41
C HIS A 273 7.74 12.72 -9.10
N PHE A 274 8.57 11.70 -9.15
CA PHE A 274 9.07 11.02 -7.94
C PHE A 274 9.89 11.99 -7.09
N ILE A 275 9.63 11.98 -5.79
CA ILE A 275 10.42 12.72 -4.80
C ILE A 275 11.04 11.74 -3.81
N GLU A 276 12.16 12.14 -3.22
CA GLU A 276 12.85 11.33 -2.22
C GLU A 276 12.00 11.18 -0.95
N ARG A 277 12.21 10.07 -0.24
CA ARG A 277 11.49 9.78 1.02
C ARG A 277 11.63 10.89 2.05
N GLU A 278 12.82 11.49 2.15
CA GLU A 278 13.09 12.61 3.07
C GLU A 278 12.22 13.82 2.77
N ASP A 279 12.09 14.18 1.49
CA ASP A 279 11.22 15.27 1.06
C ASP A 279 9.75 15.00 1.40
N LEU A 280 9.29 13.77 1.21
CA LEU A 280 7.93 13.38 1.56
C LEU A 280 7.69 13.47 3.08
N ILE A 281 8.67 13.09 3.91
CA ILE A 281 8.61 13.25 5.37
C ILE A 281 8.53 14.73 5.76
N HIS A 282 9.30 15.59 5.09
CA HIS A 282 9.23 17.05 5.30
C HIS A 282 7.84 17.60 4.96
N LEU A 283 7.26 17.17 3.82
CA LEU A 283 5.90 17.56 3.43
C LEU A 283 4.86 17.12 4.44
N HIS A 284 4.91 15.84 4.87
CA HIS A 284 4.03 15.34 5.94
C HIS A 284 4.18 16.17 7.22
N SER A 285 5.41 16.45 7.66
CA SER A 285 5.69 17.17 8.91
C SER A 285 5.17 18.61 8.93
N HIS A 286 4.95 19.20 7.76
CA HIS A 286 4.41 20.56 7.62
C HIS A 286 2.93 20.61 7.27
N ALA A 287 2.36 19.51 6.74
CA ALA A 287 0.97 19.50 6.30
C ALA A 287 0.02 19.72 7.49
N ALA A 288 -0.92 20.64 7.32
CA ALA A 288 -1.97 20.85 8.32
C ALA A 288 -2.95 19.66 8.38
N VAL A 289 -3.11 18.95 7.26
CA VAL A 289 -3.92 17.75 7.15
C VAL A 289 -3.45 16.89 5.97
N PHE A 290 -3.37 15.58 6.17
CA PHE A 290 -3.21 14.60 5.11
C PHE A 290 -4.57 14.05 4.69
N VAL A 291 -4.83 13.93 3.39
CA VAL A 291 -6.10 13.45 2.87
C VAL A 291 -5.93 12.17 2.06
N CYS A 292 -6.70 11.14 2.44
CA CYS A 292 -6.73 9.85 1.75
C CYS A 292 -8.16 9.51 1.31
N PRO A 293 -8.65 10.02 0.16
CA PRO A 293 -10.02 9.86 -0.30
C PRO A 293 -10.20 8.60 -1.14
N SER A 294 -9.48 7.53 -0.80
CA SER A 294 -9.49 6.26 -1.53
C SER A 294 -10.88 5.65 -1.58
N ILE A 295 -11.27 5.10 -2.73
CA ILE A 295 -12.53 4.35 -2.88
C ILE A 295 -12.36 2.86 -2.52
N TYR A 296 -11.14 2.40 -2.49
CA TYR A 296 -10.73 1.07 -2.04
C TYR A 296 -9.33 1.18 -1.44
N GLU A 297 -9.15 0.81 -0.18
CA GLU A 297 -7.87 0.85 0.52
C GLU A 297 -7.73 -0.36 1.43
N PRO A 298 -7.00 -1.39 1.00
CA PRO A 298 -6.80 -2.60 1.80
C PRO A 298 -6.21 -2.34 3.18
N PHE A 299 -5.30 -1.35 3.29
CA PHE A 299 -4.71 -0.95 4.57
C PHE A 299 -4.51 0.57 4.64
N GLY A 300 -3.50 1.13 3.95
CA GLY A 300 -3.20 2.57 3.93
C GLY A 300 -1.87 2.94 4.58
N LEU A 301 -0.75 2.43 4.05
CA LEU A 301 0.60 2.78 4.55
C LEU A 301 0.84 4.29 4.57
N VAL A 302 0.39 5.01 3.53
CA VAL A 302 0.53 6.48 3.46
C VAL A 302 -0.16 7.21 4.62
N ILE A 303 -1.20 6.60 5.22
CA ILE A 303 -1.86 7.12 6.41
C ILE A 303 -0.95 6.95 7.63
N LEU A 304 -0.28 5.79 7.77
CA LEU A 304 0.70 5.58 8.84
C LEU A 304 1.88 6.53 8.70
N GLU A 305 2.35 6.81 7.48
CA GLU A 305 3.41 7.78 7.19
C GLU A 305 3.03 9.18 7.69
N ALA A 306 1.83 9.65 7.35
CA ALA A 306 1.31 10.93 7.82
C ALA A 306 1.17 10.98 9.35
N MET A 307 0.53 9.96 9.95
CA MET A 307 0.35 9.88 11.40
C MET A 307 1.69 9.79 12.15
N ALA A 308 2.67 9.07 11.61
CA ALA A 308 4.01 9.00 12.17
C ALA A 308 4.72 10.35 12.19
N CYS A 309 4.43 11.23 11.23
CA CYS A 309 4.91 12.60 11.15
C CYS A 309 4.04 13.62 11.94
N GLU A 310 3.12 13.17 12.80
CA GLU A 310 2.18 14.00 13.57
C GLU A 310 1.20 14.77 12.69
N THR A 311 0.91 14.31 11.49
CA THR A 311 -0.08 14.94 10.60
C THR A 311 -1.45 14.30 10.84
N PRO A 312 -2.50 15.08 11.18
CA PRO A 312 -3.85 14.56 11.30
C PRO A 312 -4.40 14.13 9.93
N VAL A 313 -5.30 13.17 9.93
CA VAL A 313 -5.79 12.52 8.71
C VAL A 313 -7.26 12.79 8.49
N VAL A 314 -7.66 13.08 7.24
CA VAL A 314 -9.04 12.96 6.78
C VAL A 314 -9.08 11.91 5.68
N ALA A 315 -9.85 10.84 5.87
CA ALA A 315 -9.85 9.72 4.95
C ALA A 315 -11.25 9.13 4.73
N SER A 316 -11.42 8.40 3.64
CA SER A 316 -12.63 7.61 3.41
C SER A 316 -12.76 6.49 4.44
N ARG A 317 -13.98 6.14 4.84
CA ARG A 317 -14.26 4.99 5.71
C ARG A 317 -14.39 3.71 4.86
N VAL A 318 -13.26 3.24 4.30
CA VAL A 318 -13.23 2.05 3.44
C VAL A 318 -12.08 1.11 3.83
N GLY A 319 -12.26 -0.19 3.60
CA GLY A 319 -11.23 -1.22 3.77
C GLY A 319 -10.57 -1.19 5.16
N GLY A 320 -9.24 -1.11 5.20
CA GLY A 320 -8.45 -1.08 6.43
C GLY A 320 -8.30 0.31 7.08
N ILE A 321 -8.74 1.39 6.43
CA ILE A 321 -8.58 2.76 6.97
C ILE A 321 -9.19 2.92 8.36
N PRO A 322 -10.41 2.40 8.68
CA PRO A 322 -11.00 2.52 10.01
C PRO A 322 -10.22 1.79 11.13
N GLU A 323 -9.30 0.91 10.76
CA GLU A 323 -8.43 0.21 11.72
C GLU A 323 -7.20 1.06 12.09
N ILE A 324 -6.85 2.03 11.25
CA ILE A 324 -5.73 2.97 11.44
C ILE A 324 -6.22 4.26 12.08
N VAL A 325 -7.20 4.92 11.45
CA VAL A 325 -7.73 6.23 11.89
C VAL A 325 -8.86 6.04 12.89
N VAL A 326 -8.73 6.68 14.07
CA VAL A 326 -9.78 6.74 15.08
C VAL A 326 -10.54 8.05 14.92
N GLU A 327 -11.85 7.93 14.60
CA GLU A 327 -12.74 9.08 14.38
C GLU A 327 -12.74 10.06 15.54
N GLY A 328 -12.43 11.33 15.27
CA GLY A 328 -12.41 12.41 16.26
C GLY A 328 -11.20 12.42 17.20
N GLU A 329 -10.34 11.40 17.17
CA GLU A 329 -9.14 11.29 18.01
C GLU A 329 -7.85 11.50 17.21
N THR A 330 -7.65 10.75 16.11
CA THR A 330 -6.43 10.82 15.28
C THR A 330 -6.70 11.45 13.92
N GLY A 331 -7.96 11.71 13.61
CA GLY A 331 -8.42 12.27 12.34
C GLY A 331 -9.92 12.13 12.17
N TYR A 332 -10.38 12.26 10.92
CA TYR A 332 -11.78 12.12 10.54
C TYR A 332 -11.95 11.08 9.44
N LEU A 333 -13.03 10.31 9.55
CA LEU A 333 -13.47 9.36 8.54
C LEU A 333 -14.72 9.90 7.82
N VAL A 334 -14.76 9.74 6.51
CA VAL A 334 -15.90 10.14 5.67
C VAL A 334 -16.47 8.90 5.02
N ASP A 335 -17.77 8.65 5.23
CA ASP A 335 -18.45 7.51 4.63
C ASP A 335 -18.52 7.69 3.11
N PHE A 336 -18.05 6.67 2.37
CA PHE A 336 -18.02 6.70 0.91
C PHE A 336 -19.22 5.96 0.33
N ASP A 337 -20.03 6.71 -0.45
CA ASP A 337 -21.10 6.15 -1.25
C ASP A 337 -20.84 6.49 -2.74
N PRO A 338 -20.63 5.49 -3.60
CA PRO A 338 -20.43 5.73 -5.02
C PRO A 338 -21.64 6.35 -5.72
N ALA A 339 -22.84 6.28 -5.11
CA ALA A 339 -24.07 6.90 -5.63
C ALA A 339 -24.19 8.38 -5.23
N ASP A 340 -23.42 8.87 -4.23
CA ASP A 340 -23.46 10.27 -3.76
C ASP A 340 -22.05 10.87 -3.62
N LEU A 341 -21.37 11.05 -4.74
CA LEU A 341 -20.02 11.65 -4.77
C LEU A 341 -20.03 13.13 -4.34
N ASP A 342 -21.11 13.86 -4.61
CA ASP A 342 -21.24 15.26 -4.18
C ASP A 342 -21.39 15.38 -2.67
N GLY A 343 -22.19 14.53 -2.04
CA GLY A 343 -22.31 14.43 -0.59
C GLY A 343 -20.96 14.06 0.04
N PHE A 344 -20.27 13.05 -0.49
CA PHE A 344 -18.95 12.66 -0.05
C PHE A 344 -17.96 13.84 -0.09
N THR A 345 -17.84 14.53 -1.24
CA THR A 345 -16.88 15.63 -1.40
C THR A 345 -17.23 16.87 -0.55
N ASN A 346 -18.53 17.11 -0.25
CA ASN A 346 -18.97 18.15 0.68
C ASN A 346 -18.50 17.83 2.12
N VAL A 347 -18.73 16.60 2.60
CA VAL A 347 -18.32 16.18 3.93
C VAL A 347 -16.80 16.16 4.03
N LEU A 348 -16.09 15.68 3.00
CA LEU A 348 -14.64 15.68 2.92
C LEU A 348 -14.08 17.09 3.08
N ALA A 349 -14.59 18.07 2.30
CA ALA A 349 -14.19 19.47 2.40
C ALA A 349 -14.43 20.05 3.80
N ASN A 350 -15.61 19.82 4.39
CA ASN A 350 -15.95 20.30 5.73
C ASN A 350 -15.01 19.73 6.81
N ARG A 351 -14.62 18.47 6.72
CA ARG A 351 -13.68 17.84 7.67
C ARG A 351 -12.27 18.39 7.51
N ILE A 352 -11.84 18.65 6.28
CA ILE A 352 -10.56 19.29 5.96
C ILE A 352 -10.55 20.73 6.53
N ASP A 353 -11.55 21.56 6.23
CA ASP A 353 -11.63 22.95 6.69
C ASP A 353 -11.61 23.04 8.22
N LYS A 354 -12.25 22.09 8.91
CA LYS A 354 -12.23 22.05 10.37
C LYS A 354 -10.81 21.91 10.95
N LEU A 355 -9.92 21.16 10.29
CA LEU A 355 -8.52 21.02 10.73
C LEU A 355 -7.67 22.22 10.28
N LEU A 356 -7.95 22.76 9.10
CA LEU A 356 -7.24 23.95 8.59
C LEU A 356 -7.52 25.21 9.42
N THR A 357 -8.72 25.33 9.99
CA THR A 357 -9.16 26.50 10.77
C THR A 357 -8.90 26.36 12.27
N ASP A 358 -8.60 25.15 12.77
CA ASP A 358 -8.27 24.90 14.19
C ASP A 358 -6.91 24.19 14.31
N PRO A 359 -5.78 24.93 14.29
CA PRO A 359 -4.44 24.36 14.43
C PRO A 359 -4.23 23.60 15.75
N THR A 360 -4.94 24.00 16.81
CA THR A 360 -4.85 23.33 18.13
C THR A 360 -5.44 21.92 18.04
N LEU A 361 -6.60 21.81 17.42
CA LEU A 361 -7.23 20.51 17.16
C LEU A 361 -6.37 19.63 16.24
N ALA A 362 -5.86 20.21 15.15
CA ALA A 362 -4.99 19.51 14.21
C ALA A 362 -3.74 18.95 14.91
N ALA A 363 -3.01 19.78 15.68
CA ALA A 363 -1.83 19.33 16.42
C ALA A 363 -2.15 18.27 17.47
N ARG A 364 -3.29 18.37 18.17
CA ARG A 364 -3.74 17.34 19.12
C ARG A 364 -3.98 15.98 18.43
N MET A 365 -4.70 16.00 17.30
CA MET A 365 -4.98 14.80 16.53
C MET A 365 -3.72 14.19 15.91
N GLY A 366 -2.80 15.01 15.39
CA GLY A 366 -1.52 14.57 14.87
C GLY A 366 -0.68 13.83 15.92
N LYS A 367 -0.55 14.43 17.12
CA LYS A 367 0.15 13.78 18.25
C LYS A 367 -0.51 12.46 18.68
N ALA A 368 -1.84 12.41 18.76
CA ALA A 368 -2.57 11.19 19.07
C ALA A 368 -2.33 10.12 17.99
N GLY A 369 -2.29 10.54 16.72
CA GLY A 369 -1.96 9.70 15.57
C GLY A 369 -0.60 9.04 15.71
N ARG A 370 0.46 9.83 15.98
CA ARG A 370 1.80 9.29 16.20
C ARG A 370 1.84 8.32 17.39
N GLN A 371 1.22 8.64 18.50
CA GLN A 371 1.17 7.75 19.67
C GLN A 371 0.51 6.40 19.32
N ARG A 372 -0.56 6.42 18.51
CA ARG A 372 -1.20 5.21 18.04
C ARG A 372 -0.28 4.37 17.15
N VAL A 373 0.43 5.02 16.22
CA VAL A 373 1.42 4.37 15.35
C VAL A 373 2.48 3.66 16.18
N LEU A 374 3.09 4.34 17.14
CA LEU A 374 4.13 3.79 18.01
C LEU A 374 3.67 2.57 18.81
N ARG A 375 2.39 2.53 19.22
CA ARG A 375 1.84 1.44 20.04
C ARG A 375 1.44 0.22 19.23
N HIS A 376 0.98 0.39 17.99
CA HIS A 376 0.23 -0.66 17.29
C HIS A 376 0.83 -1.10 15.95
N PHE A 377 1.67 -0.27 15.31
CA PHE A 377 2.08 -0.48 13.92
C PHE A 377 3.59 -0.55 13.71
N GLY A 378 4.38 -0.89 14.75
CA GLY A 378 5.82 -1.10 14.60
C GLY A 378 6.14 -2.43 13.92
N TRP A 379 7.01 -2.41 12.92
CA TRP A 379 7.43 -3.59 12.15
C TRP A 379 7.98 -4.74 13.00
N PRO A 380 8.77 -4.52 14.09
CA PRO A 380 9.26 -5.63 14.91
C PRO A 380 8.14 -6.49 15.52
N ALA A 381 7.05 -5.86 15.98
CA ALA A 381 5.90 -6.57 16.52
C ALA A 381 5.14 -7.35 15.45
N ILE A 382 5.05 -6.79 14.24
CA ILE A 382 4.41 -7.41 13.07
C ILE A 382 5.22 -8.62 12.60
N ALA A 383 6.53 -8.50 12.46
CA ALA A 383 7.41 -9.61 12.12
C ALA A 383 7.32 -10.75 13.16
N SER A 384 7.28 -10.40 14.44
CA SER A 384 7.11 -11.40 15.53
C SER A 384 5.79 -12.16 15.39
N LYS A 385 4.67 -11.49 15.10
CA LYS A 385 3.37 -12.14 14.84
C LYS A 385 3.43 -13.04 13.61
N THR A 386 4.12 -12.61 12.56
CA THR A 386 4.29 -13.38 11.33
C THR A 386 5.09 -14.66 11.59
N VAL A 387 6.18 -14.58 12.35
CA VAL A 387 6.96 -15.78 12.75
C VAL A 387 6.14 -16.71 13.66
N GLN A 388 5.30 -16.16 14.54
CA GLN A 388 4.39 -17.01 15.33
C GLN A 388 3.45 -17.81 14.43
N LEU A 389 2.91 -17.21 13.35
CA LEU A 389 2.11 -17.92 12.37
C LEU A 389 2.92 -19.02 11.67
N TYR A 390 4.17 -18.76 11.25
CA TYR A 390 5.04 -19.77 10.63
C TYR A 390 5.21 -21.00 11.54
N LYS A 391 5.46 -20.79 12.82
CA LYS A 391 5.60 -21.87 13.81
C LYS A 391 4.36 -22.75 13.94
N THR A 392 3.16 -22.21 13.72
CA THR A 392 1.91 -23.02 13.72
C THR A 392 1.83 -23.97 12.52
N LEU A 393 2.63 -23.72 11.49
CA LEU A 393 2.70 -24.53 10.27
C LEU A 393 3.92 -25.46 10.25
N GLY A 394 4.72 -25.48 11.33
CA GLY A 394 5.85 -26.38 11.48
C GLY A 394 7.20 -25.80 11.02
N ALA A 395 7.27 -24.49 10.75
CA ALA A 395 8.50 -23.81 10.40
C ALA A 395 9.06 -22.95 11.55
#